data_ca856dcd4148290018dde9593f133d54
#
_entry.id   ca856dcd4148290018dde9593f133d54
#
_cell.length_a   1.000
_cell.length_b   1.000
_cell.length_c   1.000
_cell.angle_alpha   90.00
_cell.angle_beta   90.00
_cell.angle_gamma   90.00
#
_symmetry.space_group_name_H-M   'P 1'
#
loop_
_entity.id
_entity.type
_entity.pdbx_description
1 polymer ?
#
loop_
_entity_poly.entity_id
_entity_poly.type
_entity_poly.pdbx_seq_one_letter_code
_entity_poly.pdbx_strand_id
1 'polypeptide(L)'
;MHRSRVMSMDPVLKQKIRRKLIQIAAFGFTNCHAGNFITGKLYNGKFKEFCTPGLNCYSCPAATVSCPIGSLLAVTGKADLKVSFYVWGFLLAIGAVLGRAVCGFLCPFGLIQDLLGAIPVRKFRLPKILTYVKYVVLGVFVVVVPTVLVIATGHAAPLYCKYICPAGMLEGAVPLLLTHEQLRDSAGTLFWVKLGILILVIAGCLFVRRLFCKVLCPLGAIYGLLNKVSLYHLTVDKSKCINCGKCSGCCPMDVDPVKHPRSAECIRCGACKAVCPKGAITIGFGDGKKKAS
;
A
#
# COMPACT_ATOMS: atom_id res chain seq x y z
N MET A 1 20.30 18.22 -44.08
CA MET A 1 19.03 17.77 -43.40
C MET A 1 19.39 17.14 -42.07
N HIS A 2 19.41 17.93 -41.02
CA HIS A 2 19.74 17.50 -39.64
C HIS A 2 18.44 17.03 -38.99
N ARG A 3 18.20 15.72 -39.01
CA ARG A 3 17.03 15.11 -38.32
C ARG A 3 17.32 15.14 -36.83
N SER A 4 16.77 16.11 -36.11
CA SER A 4 16.78 16.19 -34.66
C SER A 4 16.21 14.88 -34.08
N ARG A 5 17.12 14.05 -33.57
CA ARG A 5 16.80 12.83 -32.82
C ARG A 5 16.16 13.27 -31.51
N VAL A 6 14.84 13.39 -31.48
CA VAL A 6 14.07 13.50 -30.23
C VAL A 6 14.42 12.25 -29.44
N MET A 7 15.20 12.42 -28.38
CA MET A 7 15.55 11.36 -27.44
C MET A 7 14.25 10.85 -26.81
N SER A 8 13.68 9.79 -27.39
CA SER A 8 12.53 9.10 -26.80
C SER A 8 12.99 8.47 -25.50
N MET A 9 12.48 8.99 -24.37
CA MET A 9 12.75 8.42 -23.04
C MET A 9 12.45 6.92 -23.04
N ASP A 10 13.34 6.13 -22.45
CA ASP A 10 13.17 4.69 -22.22
C ASP A 10 11.78 4.42 -21.62
N PRO A 11 10.96 3.54 -22.24
CA PRO A 11 9.60 3.24 -21.77
C PRO A 11 9.56 2.76 -20.31
N VAL A 12 10.63 2.12 -19.84
CA VAL A 12 10.76 1.70 -18.44
C VAL A 12 10.90 2.90 -17.52
N LEU A 13 11.72 3.88 -17.91
CA LEU A 13 11.92 5.12 -17.16
C LEU A 13 10.63 5.95 -17.14
N LYS A 14 9.97 6.10 -18.28
CA LYS A 14 8.68 6.80 -18.41
C LYS A 14 7.61 6.22 -17.49
N GLN A 15 7.51 4.88 -17.43
CA GLN A 15 6.56 4.20 -16.53
C GLN A 15 6.91 4.41 -15.05
N LYS A 16 8.19 4.37 -14.69
CA LYS A 16 8.65 4.64 -13.31
C LYS A 16 8.32 6.07 -12.89
N ILE A 17 8.62 7.06 -13.73
CA ILE A 17 8.35 8.48 -13.46
C ILE A 17 6.85 8.70 -13.31
N ARG A 18 6.03 8.26 -14.28
CA ARG A 18 4.57 8.36 -14.24
C ARG A 18 3.99 7.81 -12.94
N ARG A 19 4.44 6.63 -12.52
CA ARG A 19 3.99 6.00 -11.29
C ARG A 19 4.35 6.83 -10.05
N LYS A 20 5.61 7.31 -9.97
CA LYS A 20 6.06 8.15 -8.86
C LYS A 20 5.30 9.47 -8.78
N LEU A 21 5.04 10.12 -9.92
CA LEU A 21 4.25 11.36 -9.96
C LEU A 21 2.83 11.14 -9.42
N ILE A 22 2.16 10.06 -9.82
CA ILE A 22 0.83 9.71 -9.30
C ILE A 22 0.90 9.44 -7.79
N GLN A 23 1.92 8.71 -7.30
CA GLN A 23 2.08 8.44 -5.88
C GLN A 23 2.34 9.71 -5.06
N ILE A 24 3.17 10.64 -5.58
CA ILE A 24 3.45 11.92 -4.92
C ILE A 24 2.19 12.79 -4.89
N ALA A 25 1.45 12.87 -5.99
CA ALA A 25 0.19 13.61 -6.05
C ALA A 25 -0.84 13.02 -5.06
N ALA A 26 -0.97 11.69 -5.00
CA ALA A 26 -1.85 11.02 -4.05
C ALA A 26 -1.41 11.27 -2.60
N PHE A 27 -0.10 11.24 -2.31
CA PHE A 27 0.45 11.57 -0.99
C PHE A 27 0.13 13.02 -0.60
N GLY A 28 0.35 13.99 -1.49
CA GLY A 28 0.04 15.40 -1.25
C GLY A 28 -1.44 15.63 -0.99
N PHE A 29 -2.32 14.98 -1.78
CA PHE A 29 -3.77 15.09 -1.59
C PHE A 29 -4.25 14.48 -0.27
N THR A 30 -3.71 13.34 0.14
CA THR A 30 -4.11 12.65 1.38
C THR A 30 -3.51 13.30 2.63
N ASN A 31 -2.45 14.11 2.50
CA ASN A 31 -1.70 14.74 3.60
C ASN A 31 -1.47 16.23 3.38
N CYS A 32 -2.50 16.96 2.94
CA CYS A 32 -2.37 18.39 2.59
C CYS A 32 -2.23 19.32 3.80
N HIS A 33 -2.47 18.85 5.03
CA HIS A 33 -2.37 19.66 6.26
C HIS A 33 -0.98 19.57 6.92
N ALA A 34 0.10 19.55 6.12
CA ALA A 34 1.47 19.44 6.64
C ALA A 34 1.86 20.53 7.67
N GLY A 35 1.27 21.74 7.59
CA GLY A 35 1.45 22.79 8.57
C GLY A 35 1.05 22.41 10.00
N ASN A 36 0.21 21.41 10.17
CA ASN A 36 -0.21 20.93 11.48
C ASN A 36 0.93 20.25 12.27
N PHE A 37 2.01 19.86 11.63
CA PHE A 37 3.21 19.40 12.36
C PHE A 37 3.86 20.51 13.16
N ILE A 38 3.77 21.78 12.69
CA ILE A 38 4.31 22.93 13.42
C ILE A 38 3.42 23.31 14.60
N THR A 39 2.09 23.21 14.43
CA THR A 39 1.11 23.60 15.46
C THR A 39 0.82 22.47 16.46
N GLY A 40 1.25 21.24 16.21
CA GLY A 40 0.96 20.04 17.02
C GLY A 40 -0.51 19.61 17.01
N LYS A 41 -1.38 20.26 16.20
CA LYS A 41 -2.81 19.99 16.16
C LYS A 41 -3.14 18.89 15.16
N LEU A 42 -4.07 17.99 15.52
CA LEU A 42 -4.64 17.02 14.60
C LEU A 42 -5.75 17.67 13.78
N TYR A 43 -5.75 17.41 12.46
CA TYR A 43 -6.88 17.80 11.63
C TYR A 43 -8.11 16.97 11.97
N ASN A 44 -9.21 17.61 12.37
CA ASN A 44 -10.49 16.98 12.73
C ASN A 44 -11.67 17.47 11.85
N GLY A 45 -11.40 17.90 10.62
CA GLY A 45 -12.44 18.34 9.69
C GLY A 45 -13.25 17.18 9.11
N LYS A 46 -14.38 17.51 8.43
CA LYS A 46 -15.31 16.55 7.82
C LYS A 46 -14.66 15.56 6.85
N PHE A 47 -13.57 15.95 6.18
CA PHE A 47 -12.85 15.05 5.28
C PHE A 47 -12.18 13.87 5.98
N LYS A 48 -11.95 13.93 7.30
CA LYS A 48 -11.40 12.82 8.08
C LYS A 48 -12.34 11.62 8.18
N GLU A 49 -13.63 11.82 7.93
CA GLU A 49 -14.64 10.76 7.88
C GLU A 49 -14.52 9.91 6.61
N PHE A 50 -13.92 10.45 5.56
CA PHE A 50 -13.70 9.71 4.32
C PHE A 50 -12.46 8.81 4.39
N CYS A 51 -12.61 7.59 3.88
CA CYS A 51 -11.50 6.65 3.79
C CYS A 51 -10.62 6.92 2.56
N THR A 52 -9.30 6.87 2.74
CA THR A 52 -8.37 6.77 1.62
C THR A 52 -8.24 5.30 1.19
N PRO A 53 -8.06 5.01 -0.10
CA PRO A 53 -7.85 3.62 -0.53
C PRO A 53 -6.48 3.06 -0.13
N GLY A 54 -5.52 3.90 0.29
CA GLY A 54 -4.18 3.53 0.72
C GLY A 54 -4.01 3.43 2.24
N LEU A 55 -2.82 3.03 2.67
CA LEU A 55 -2.41 3.09 4.07
C LEU A 55 -1.94 4.50 4.37
N ASN A 56 -2.70 5.24 5.20
CA ASN A 56 -2.40 6.59 5.66
C ASN A 56 -2.88 6.73 7.10
N CYS A 57 -2.02 7.09 8.04
CA CYS A 57 -2.36 7.05 9.45
C CYS A 57 -3.39 8.12 9.81
N TYR A 58 -4.53 7.72 10.41
CA TYR A 58 -5.57 8.66 10.87
C TYR A 58 -5.09 9.59 11.98
N SER A 59 -4.09 9.17 12.77
CA SER A 59 -3.48 9.99 13.82
C SER A 59 -2.35 10.89 13.32
N CYS A 60 -2.06 10.90 12.01
CA CYS A 60 -1.11 11.85 11.44
C CYS A 60 -1.71 13.26 11.44
N PRO A 61 -0.97 14.29 11.92
CA PRO A 61 -1.43 15.68 11.89
C PRO A 61 -1.75 16.19 10.48
N ALA A 62 -0.94 15.79 9.50
CA ALA A 62 -1.11 16.17 8.10
C ALA A 62 -2.28 15.45 7.40
N ALA A 63 -2.74 14.31 7.93
CA ALA A 63 -3.71 13.46 7.24
C ALA A 63 -5.10 14.10 7.16
N THR A 64 -5.55 14.32 5.91
CA THR A 64 -6.88 14.85 5.59
C THR A 64 -7.95 13.76 5.64
N VAL A 65 -7.59 12.53 5.26
CA VAL A 65 -8.48 11.37 5.14
C VAL A 65 -7.94 10.19 5.96
N SER A 66 -8.81 9.26 6.34
CA SER A 66 -8.48 8.18 7.28
C SER A 66 -8.10 6.87 6.59
N CYS A 67 -7.22 6.10 7.21
CA CYS A 67 -6.93 4.72 6.80
C CYS A 67 -8.15 3.82 7.04
N PRO A 68 -8.60 3.02 6.04
CA PRO A 68 -9.77 2.18 6.21
C PRO A 68 -9.59 1.10 7.30
N ILE A 69 -8.37 0.60 7.53
CA ILE A 69 -8.10 -0.33 8.63
C ILE A 69 -8.23 0.38 9.98
N GLY A 70 -7.71 1.61 10.11
CA GLY A 70 -7.86 2.42 11.31
C GLY A 70 -9.32 2.76 11.60
N SER A 71 -10.07 3.16 10.58
CA SER A 71 -11.50 3.44 10.67
C SER A 71 -12.30 2.20 11.06
N LEU A 72 -12.02 1.03 10.44
CA LEU A 72 -12.66 -0.23 10.78
C LEU A 72 -12.46 -0.58 12.28
N LEU A 73 -11.22 -0.48 12.76
CA LEU A 73 -10.87 -0.80 14.15
C LEU A 73 -11.44 0.23 15.16
N ALA A 74 -11.56 1.50 14.77
CA ALA A 74 -12.13 2.54 15.62
C ALA A 74 -13.66 2.36 15.80
N VAL A 75 -14.33 1.88 14.76
CA VAL A 75 -15.79 1.70 14.71
C VAL A 75 -16.25 0.45 15.45
N THR A 76 -15.47 -0.63 15.39
CA THR A 76 -15.78 -1.85 16.17
C THR A 76 -15.94 -1.55 17.67
N GLY A 77 -15.32 -0.45 18.17
CA GLY A 77 -15.42 -0.04 19.57
C GLY A 77 -16.64 0.75 19.98
N LYS A 78 -17.33 1.35 19.01
CA LYS A 78 -18.54 2.16 19.30
C LYS A 78 -19.83 1.45 18.93
N ALA A 79 -19.77 0.19 18.46
CA ALA A 79 -20.91 -0.57 17.94
C ALA A 79 -21.75 0.20 16.89
N ASP A 80 -21.16 1.19 16.21
CA ASP A 80 -21.82 1.94 15.15
C ASP A 80 -21.76 1.16 13.83
N LEU A 81 -22.78 0.35 13.60
CA LEU A 81 -22.92 -0.51 12.42
C LEU A 81 -22.89 0.29 11.11
N LYS A 82 -23.42 1.52 11.09
CA LYS A 82 -23.49 2.32 9.86
C LYS A 82 -22.10 2.66 9.30
N VAL A 83 -21.18 3.08 10.15
CA VAL A 83 -19.81 3.40 9.73
C VAL A 83 -19.03 2.14 9.38
N SER A 84 -19.30 1.02 10.06
CA SER A 84 -18.70 -0.28 9.72
C SER A 84 -19.09 -0.71 8.31
N PHE A 85 -20.35 -0.63 7.91
CA PHE A 85 -20.81 -0.95 6.57
C PHE A 85 -20.23 -0.03 5.51
N TYR A 86 -20.06 1.27 5.79
CA TYR A 86 -19.40 2.21 4.90
C TYR A 86 -17.96 1.77 4.59
N VAL A 87 -17.17 1.46 5.61
CA VAL A 87 -15.76 1.07 5.43
C VAL A 87 -15.63 -0.23 4.65
N TRP A 88 -16.47 -1.24 4.97
CA TRP A 88 -16.50 -2.49 4.23
C TRP A 88 -16.94 -2.29 2.78
N GLY A 89 -18.01 -1.53 2.56
CA GLY A 89 -18.50 -1.20 1.22
C GLY A 89 -17.44 -0.48 0.38
N PHE A 90 -16.75 0.49 0.98
CA PHE A 90 -15.64 1.20 0.35
C PHE A 90 -14.49 0.26 -0.04
N LEU A 91 -14.04 -0.61 0.87
CA LEU A 91 -12.97 -1.57 0.61
C LEU A 91 -13.35 -2.57 -0.48
N LEU A 92 -14.58 -3.07 -0.45
CA LEU A 92 -15.08 -4.01 -1.46
C LEU A 92 -15.22 -3.34 -2.83
N ALA A 93 -15.79 -2.14 -2.90
CA ALA A 93 -15.96 -1.40 -4.14
C ALA A 93 -14.61 -1.08 -4.80
N ILE A 94 -13.69 -0.45 -4.06
CA ILE A 94 -12.35 -0.13 -4.57
C ILE A 94 -11.58 -1.40 -4.92
N GLY A 95 -11.66 -2.44 -4.09
CA GLY A 95 -10.99 -3.70 -4.33
C GLY A 95 -11.54 -4.47 -5.54
N ALA A 96 -12.86 -4.45 -5.77
CA ALA A 96 -13.47 -5.06 -6.94
C ALA A 96 -13.13 -4.32 -8.24
N VAL A 97 -13.04 -2.99 -8.19
CA VAL A 97 -12.71 -2.19 -9.38
C VAL A 97 -11.21 -2.21 -9.66
N LEU A 98 -10.37 -1.83 -8.68
CA LEU A 98 -8.94 -1.59 -8.87
C LEU A 98 -8.04 -2.69 -8.29
N GLY A 99 -8.54 -3.50 -7.37
CA GLY A 99 -7.73 -4.49 -6.66
C GLY A 99 -6.49 -3.88 -6.00
N ARG A 100 -5.36 -4.56 -6.07
CA ARG A 100 -4.07 -4.08 -5.52
C ARG A 100 -3.38 -2.97 -6.34
N ALA A 101 -3.95 -2.50 -7.43
CA ALA A 101 -3.41 -1.33 -8.15
C ALA A 101 -3.32 -0.10 -7.23
N VAL A 102 -4.27 0.05 -6.31
CA VAL A 102 -4.25 1.05 -5.23
C VAL A 102 -2.91 1.08 -4.49
N CYS A 103 -2.40 -0.08 -4.09
CA CYS A 103 -1.11 -0.20 -3.39
C CYS A 103 0.08 0.21 -4.29
N GLY A 104 -0.10 0.14 -5.61
CA GLY A 104 0.91 0.53 -6.59
C GLY A 104 0.97 2.02 -6.90
N PHE A 105 -0.16 2.73 -6.77
CA PHE A 105 -0.31 4.10 -7.26
C PHE A 105 -0.80 5.11 -6.22
N LEU A 106 -1.66 4.71 -5.27
CA LEU A 106 -2.35 5.63 -4.37
C LEU A 106 -1.88 5.54 -2.91
N CYS A 107 -1.11 4.52 -2.54
CA CYS A 107 -0.72 4.29 -1.15
C CYS A 107 0.52 5.11 -0.78
N PRO A 108 0.45 6.05 0.20
CA PRO A 108 1.59 6.82 0.70
C PRO A 108 2.73 5.94 1.21
N PHE A 109 2.41 4.96 2.05
CA PHE A 109 3.41 4.03 2.58
C PHE A 109 4.05 3.16 1.49
N GLY A 110 3.32 2.91 0.38
CA GLY A 110 3.86 2.26 -0.82
C GLY A 110 4.91 3.10 -1.55
N LEU A 111 4.75 4.43 -1.57
CA LEU A 111 5.74 5.35 -2.13
C LEU A 111 7.05 5.30 -1.32
N ILE A 112 6.96 5.33 0.01
CA ILE A 112 8.13 5.27 0.91
C ILE A 112 8.91 3.97 0.67
N GLN A 113 8.22 2.83 0.60
CA GLN A 113 8.88 1.54 0.31
C GLN A 113 9.50 1.49 -1.09
N ASP A 114 8.90 2.15 -2.08
CA ASP A 114 9.48 2.24 -3.44
C ASP A 114 10.73 3.14 -3.48
N LEU A 115 10.79 4.17 -2.63
CA LEU A 115 11.98 5.01 -2.48
C LEU A 115 13.12 4.24 -1.81
N LEU A 116 12.84 3.56 -0.69
CA LEU A 116 13.81 2.70 -0.01
C LEU A 116 14.27 1.55 -0.92
N GLY A 117 13.34 0.95 -1.67
CA GLY A 117 13.65 -0.09 -2.63
C GLY A 117 14.48 0.36 -3.83
N ALA A 118 14.60 1.68 -4.10
CA ALA A 118 15.40 2.24 -5.17
C ALA A 118 16.90 2.34 -4.80
N ILE A 119 17.24 2.29 -3.51
CA ILE A 119 18.63 2.33 -3.04
C ILE A 119 19.38 1.10 -3.60
N PRO A 120 20.58 1.26 -4.17
CA PRO A 120 21.33 0.20 -4.83
C PRO A 120 22.01 -0.77 -3.85
N VAL A 121 21.19 -1.53 -3.11
CA VAL A 121 21.62 -2.61 -2.21
C VAL A 121 21.20 -3.94 -2.80
N ARG A 122 21.91 -5.02 -2.53
CA ARG A 122 21.57 -6.38 -2.96
C ARG A 122 20.16 -6.74 -2.49
N LYS A 123 19.25 -7.05 -3.44
CA LYS A 123 17.86 -7.38 -3.14
C LYS A 123 17.67 -8.89 -3.09
N PHE A 124 16.98 -9.34 -2.05
CA PHE A 124 16.60 -10.73 -1.88
C PHE A 124 15.13 -10.93 -2.26
N ARG A 125 14.81 -12.12 -2.77
CA ARG A 125 13.43 -12.55 -2.98
C ARG A 125 12.91 -13.21 -1.72
N LEU A 126 11.67 -12.88 -1.36
CA LEU A 126 11.04 -13.44 -0.17
C LEU A 126 10.47 -14.84 -0.46
N PRO A 127 10.62 -15.82 0.45
CA PRO A 127 9.90 -17.10 0.36
C PRO A 127 8.39 -16.85 0.31
N LYS A 128 7.68 -17.57 -0.56
CA LYS A 128 6.22 -17.41 -0.74
C LYS A 128 5.42 -17.61 0.55
N ILE A 129 5.91 -18.47 1.44
CA ILE A 129 5.24 -18.76 2.72
C ILE A 129 5.10 -17.50 3.59
N LEU A 130 6.09 -16.62 3.61
CA LEU A 130 6.02 -15.37 4.38
C LEU A 130 4.94 -14.40 3.86
N THR A 131 4.51 -14.53 2.62
CA THR A 131 3.43 -13.69 2.09
C THR A 131 2.05 -14.06 2.68
N TYR A 132 1.92 -15.21 3.31
CA TYR A 132 0.69 -15.61 4.01
C TYR A 132 0.57 -14.97 5.40
N VAL A 133 1.66 -14.52 6.02
CA VAL A 133 1.67 -13.87 7.34
C VAL A 133 0.70 -12.68 7.39
N LYS A 134 0.57 -11.88 6.33
CA LYS A 134 -0.39 -10.77 6.27
C LYS A 134 -1.85 -11.20 6.42
N TYR A 135 -2.20 -12.43 5.98
CA TYR A 135 -3.56 -12.97 6.14
C TYR A 135 -3.79 -13.40 7.60
N VAL A 136 -2.76 -13.93 8.26
CA VAL A 136 -2.79 -14.20 9.70
C VAL A 136 -2.91 -12.90 10.47
N VAL A 137 -2.13 -11.87 10.11
CA VAL A 137 -2.24 -10.54 10.72
C VAL A 137 -3.63 -9.95 10.52
N LEU A 138 -4.22 -10.06 9.33
CA LEU A 138 -5.59 -9.62 9.07
C LEU A 138 -6.59 -10.39 9.94
N GLY A 139 -6.55 -11.73 9.93
CA GLY A 139 -7.47 -12.57 10.68
C GLY A 139 -7.38 -12.35 12.19
N VAL A 140 -6.17 -12.40 12.74
CA VAL A 140 -5.96 -12.33 14.18
C VAL A 140 -6.10 -10.89 14.70
N PHE A 141 -5.30 -9.94 14.18
CA PHE A 141 -5.19 -8.60 14.79
C PHE A 141 -6.22 -7.58 14.30
N VAL A 142 -6.91 -7.85 13.19
CA VAL A 142 -7.94 -6.93 12.67
C VAL A 142 -9.35 -7.47 12.88
N VAL A 143 -9.53 -8.82 12.87
CA VAL A 143 -10.86 -9.43 12.99
C VAL A 143 -11.05 -10.09 14.35
N VAL A 144 -10.34 -11.17 14.65
CA VAL A 144 -10.61 -12.03 15.81
C VAL A 144 -10.40 -11.29 17.13
N VAL A 145 -9.19 -10.81 17.38
CA VAL A 145 -8.86 -10.23 18.71
C VAL A 145 -9.65 -8.96 19.01
N PRO A 146 -9.83 -7.99 18.08
CA PRO A 146 -10.72 -6.85 18.35
C PRO A 146 -12.15 -7.25 18.65
N THR A 147 -12.71 -8.23 17.92
CA THR A 147 -14.07 -8.73 18.15
C THR A 147 -14.21 -9.39 19.52
N VAL A 148 -13.27 -10.26 19.90
CA VAL A 148 -13.26 -10.90 21.21
C VAL A 148 -13.14 -9.88 22.33
N LEU A 149 -12.28 -8.86 22.20
CA LEU A 149 -12.14 -7.79 23.19
C LEU A 149 -13.43 -6.99 23.36
N VAL A 150 -14.12 -6.65 22.27
CA VAL A 150 -15.42 -5.95 22.34
C VAL A 150 -16.45 -6.78 23.08
N ILE A 151 -16.52 -8.09 22.81
CA ILE A 151 -17.47 -8.99 23.49
C ILE A 151 -17.11 -9.12 24.98
N ALA A 152 -15.82 -9.22 25.33
CA ALA A 152 -15.36 -9.46 26.69
C ALA A 152 -15.35 -8.21 27.57
N THR A 153 -15.01 -7.03 27.01
CA THR A 153 -14.76 -5.79 27.79
C THR A 153 -15.67 -4.63 27.43
N GLY A 154 -16.49 -4.77 26.38
CA GLY A 154 -17.29 -3.67 25.83
C GLY A 154 -16.48 -2.58 25.11
N HIS A 155 -15.16 -2.71 25.04
CA HIS A 155 -14.27 -1.70 24.46
C HIS A 155 -13.42 -2.29 23.32
N ALA A 156 -13.37 -1.60 22.17
CA ALA A 156 -12.45 -1.99 21.11
C ALA A 156 -11.07 -1.38 21.33
N ALA A 157 -10.05 -2.19 21.17
CA ALA A 157 -8.68 -1.71 21.07
C ALA A 157 -8.17 -1.94 19.63
N PRO A 158 -7.66 -0.89 18.95
CA PRO A 158 -7.10 -1.02 17.62
C PRO A 158 -5.69 -1.64 17.66
N LEU A 159 -5.63 -2.94 18.02
CA LEU A 159 -4.38 -3.64 18.33
C LEU A 159 -3.36 -3.60 17.20
N TYR A 160 -3.81 -3.80 15.96
CA TYR A 160 -2.92 -3.69 14.81
C TYR A 160 -2.28 -2.31 14.72
N CYS A 161 -3.07 -1.23 14.82
CA CYS A 161 -2.58 0.14 14.76
C CYS A 161 -1.71 0.49 15.97
N LYS A 162 -2.10 -0.02 17.16
CA LYS A 162 -1.42 0.26 18.43
C LYS A 162 -0.06 -0.42 18.54
N TYR A 163 0.08 -1.67 18.04
CA TYR A 163 1.29 -2.48 18.29
C TYR A 163 2.12 -2.77 17.05
N ILE A 164 1.51 -2.96 15.87
CA ILE A 164 2.20 -3.52 14.70
C ILE A 164 2.42 -2.47 13.59
N CYS A 165 1.45 -1.55 13.37
CA CYS A 165 1.48 -0.66 12.21
C CYS A 165 2.63 0.37 12.30
N PRO A 166 3.62 0.35 11.38
CA PRO A 166 4.70 1.32 11.37
C PRO A 166 4.30 2.68 10.80
N ALA A 167 3.17 2.76 10.05
CA ALA A 167 2.74 4.01 9.42
C ALA A 167 2.46 5.11 10.45
N GLY A 168 1.81 4.77 11.59
CA GLY A 168 1.56 5.73 12.66
C GLY A 168 2.81 6.27 13.31
N MET A 169 3.90 5.47 13.38
CA MET A 169 5.19 5.95 13.86
C MET A 169 5.85 6.88 12.85
N LEU A 170 5.88 6.47 11.57
CA LEU A 170 6.57 7.20 10.52
C LEU A 170 5.86 8.51 10.14
N GLU A 171 4.52 8.50 10.06
CA GLU A 171 3.70 9.62 9.59
C GLU A 171 3.21 10.53 10.73
N GLY A 172 3.23 10.05 11.98
CA GLY A 172 2.70 10.77 13.13
C GLY A 172 3.70 10.94 14.26
N ALA A 173 4.04 9.86 14.99
CA ALA A 173 4.78 9.97 16.24
C ALA A 173 6.20 10.52 16.05
N VAL A 174 6.98 10.02 15.09
CA VAL A 174 8.35 10.49 14.86
C VAL A 174 8.40 11.96 14.47
N PRO A 175 7.62 12.45 13.45
CA PRO A 175 7.61 13.87 13.13
C PRO A 175 7.19 14.77 14.30
N LEU A 176 6.16 14.37 15.07
CA LEU A 176 5.69 15.17 16.21
C LEU A 176 6.74 15.26 17.34
N LEU A 177 7.43 14.17 17.65
CA LEU A 177 8.49 14.17 18.67
C LEU A 177 9.74 14.95 18.24
N LEU A 178 9.97 15.08 16.93
CA LEU A 178 11.06 15.91 16.40
C LEU A 178 10.72 17.40 16.46
N THR A 179 9.44 17.77 16.31
CA THR A 179 8.99 19.17 16.28
C THR A 179 8.55 19.71 17.65
N HIS A 180 8.18 18.85 18.61
CA HIS A 180 7.66 19.23 19.92
C HIS A 180 8.40 18.52 21.05
N GLU A 181 9.25 19.24 21.78
CA GLU A 181 10.04 18.69 22.90
C GLU A 181 9.16 18.20 24.05
N GLN A 182 8.09 18.90 24.35
CA GLN A 182 7.14 18.56 25.43
C GLN A 182 6.51 17.16 25.27
N LEU A 183 6.45 16.62 24.03
CA LEU A 183 5.93 15.29 23.77
C LEU A 183 6.96 14.18 24.01
N ARG A 184 8.24 14.52 24.11
CA ARG A 184 9.31 13.52 24.32
C ARG A 184 9.20 12.83 25.69
N ASP A 185 8.79 13.57 26.71
CA ASP A 185 8.62 13.03 28.07
C ASP A 185 7.43 12.04 28.15
N SER A 186 6.53 12.12 27.20
CA SER A 186 5.38 11.19 27.07
C SER A 186 5.74 9.88 26.36
N ALA A 187 6.96 9.70 25.87
CA ALA A 187 7.43 8.54 25.14
C ALA A 187 7.66 7.33 26.06
N GLY A 188 6.59 6.58 26.34
CA GLY A 188 6.64 5.36 27.14
C GLY A 188 7.22 4.16 26.38
N THR A 189 7.27 3.00 27.05
CA THR A 189 7.81 1.73 26.52
C THR A 189 7.21 1.34 25.17
N LEU A 190 5.91 1.58 24.96
CA LEU A 190 5.24 1.28 23.70
C LEU A 190 5.83 2.05 22.51
N PHE A 191 6.26 3.29 22.72
CA PHE A 191 6.92 4.08 21.67
C PHE A 191 8.20 3.40 21.18
N TRP A 192 9.06 2.96 22.11
CA TRP A 192 10.34 2.31 21.79
C TRP A 192 10.15 0.98 21.06
N VAL A 193 9.17 0.16 21.49
CA VAL A 193 8.83 -1.08 20.79
C VAL A 193 8.39 -0.81 19.34
N LYS A 194 7.49 0.17 19.14
CA LYS A 194 7.03 0.54 17.81
C LYS A 194 8.12 1.17 16.94
N LEU A 195 9.01 1.95 17.54
CA LEU A 195 10.17 2.49 16.85
C LEU A 195 11.09 1.36 16.36
N GLY A 196 11.32 0.35 17.20
CA GLY A 196 12.05 -0.85 16.80
C GLY A 196 11.42 -1.57 15.61
N ILE A 197 10.09 -1.74 15.62
CA ILE A 197 9.36 -2.32 14.48
C ILE A 197 9.51 -1.46 13.21
N LEU A 198 9.40 -0.13 13.34
CA LEU A 198 9.61 0.79 12.22
C LEU A 198 11.03 0.65 11.64
N ILE A 199 12.06 0.64 12.47
CA ILE A 199 13.46 0.48 12.05
C ILE A 199 13.65 -0.86 11.34
N LEU A 200 13.11 -1.94 11.90
CA LEU A 200 13.16 -3.28 11.30
C LEU A 200 12.49 -3.32 9.92
N VAL A 201 11.32 -2.68 9.78
CA VAL A 201 10.60 -2.60 8.50
C VAL A 201 11.40 -1.76 7.50
N ILE A 202 11.96 -0.62 7.90
CA ILE A 202 12.79 0.23 7.01
C ILE A 202 14.04 -0.54 6.56
N ALA A 203 14.78 -1.13 7.50
CA ALA A 203 15.95 -1.94 7.19
C ALA A 203 15.61 -3.12 6.28
N GLY A 204 14.52 -3.82 6.57
CA GLY A 204 14.04 -4.91 5.72
C GLY A 204 13.65 -4.47 4.31
N CYS A 205 13.09 -3.26 4.14
CA CYS A 205 12.76 -2.69 2.83
C CYS A 205 13.99 -2.33 2.00
N LEU A 206 15.16 -2.11 2.64
CA LEU A 206 16.43 -1.95 1.93
C LEU A 206 16.85 -3.24 1.21
N PHE A 207 16.59 -4.40 1.82
CA PHE A 207 17.00 -5.70 1.28
C PHE A 207 15.88 -6.41 0.50
N VAL A 208 14.61 -6.19 0.86
CA VAL A 208 13.45 -6.81 0.21
C VAL A 208 12.51 -5.74 -0.30
N ARG A 209 12.30 -5.69 -1.61
CA ARG A 209 11.36 -4.73 -2.20
C ARG A 209 9.96 -4.91 -1.62
N ARG A 210 9.40 -3.83 -1.06
CA ARG A 210 8.04 -3.80 -0.50
C ARG A 210 7.77 -4.87 0.57
N LEU A 211 8.72 -5.09 1.48
CA LEU A 211 8.64 -6.09 2.55
C LEU A 211 7.33 -5.98 3.33
N PHE A 212 7.01 -4.79 3.84
CA PHE A 212 5.80 -4.58 4.64
C PHE A 212 4.53 -4.93 3.87
N CYS A 213 4.42 -4.51 2.60
CA CYS A 213 3.26 -4.84 1.75
C CYS A 213 3.13 -6.34 1.46
N LYS A 214 4.24 -7.09 1.48
CA LYS A 214 4.25 -8.54 1.26
C LYS A 214 3.88 -9.32 2.51
N VAL A 215 4.33 -8.88 3.70
CA VAL A 215 4.32 -9.69 4.92
C VAL A 215 3.32 -9.20 5.96
N LEU A 216 3.22 -7.89 6.21
CA LEU A 216 2.53 -7.36 7.40
C LEU A 216 1.26 -6.55 7.11
N CYS A 217 1.05 -6.09 5.87
CA CYS A 217 -0.02 -5.15 5.55
C CYS A 217 -1.39 -5.84 5.41
N PRO A 218 -2.35 -5.64 6.34
CA PRO A 218 -3.69 -6.24 6.25
C PRO A 218 -4.52 -5.67 5.10
N LEU A 219 -4.34 -4.39 4.76
CA LEU A 219 -4.98 -3.78 3.61
C LEU A 219 -4.49 -4.44 2.30
N GLY A 220 -3.18 -4.78 2.25
CA GLY A 220 -2.61 -5.57 1.15
C GLY A 220 -3.15 -7.01 1.09
N ALA A 221 -3.59 -7.59 2.21
CA ALA A 221 -4.27 -8.87 2.24
C ALA A 221 -5.69 -8.76 1.66
N ILE A 222 -6.51 -7.80 2.11
CA ILE A 222 -7.87 -7.57 1.62
C ILE A 222 -7.88 -7.33 0.10
N TYR A 223 -7.10 -6.37 -0.38
CA TYR A 223 -7.01 -6.11 -1.82
C TYR A 223 -6.37 -7.28 -2.59
N GLY A 224 -5.54 -8.08 -1.94
CA GLY A 224 -4.97 -9.30 -2.51
C GLY A 224 -6.03 -10.34 -2.84
N LEU A 225 -6.97 -10.58 -1.92
CA LEU A 225 -8.11 -11.48 -2.14
C LEU A 225 -8.98 -10.99 -3.29
N LEU A 226 -9.32 -9.69 -3.30
CA LEU A 226 -10.14 -9.07 -4.34
C LEU A 226 -9.41 -8.95 -5.69
N ASN A 227 -8.08 -9.06 -5.71
CA ASN A 227 -7.29 -8.93 -6.94
C ASN A 227 -7.61 -10.00 -8.00
N LYS A 228 -8.09 -11.16 -7.58
CA LYS A 228 -8.49 -12.26 -8.47
C LYS A 228 -9.74 -11.92 -9.30
N VAL A 229 -10.68 -11.17 -8.71
CA VAL A 229 -11.98 -10.82 -9.30
C VAL A 229 -12.05 -9.39 -9.83
N SER A 230 -11.04 -8.57 -9.58
CA SER A 230 -11.06 -7.14 -9.91
C SER A 230 -11.10 -6.87 -11.42
N LEU A 231 -11.86 -5.83 -11.77
CA LEU A 231 -12.09 -5.39 -13.16
C LEU A 231 -10.80 -4.88 -13.83
N TYR A 232 -10.01 -4.08 -13.11
CA TYR A 232 -8.70 -3.62 -13.60
C TYR A 232 -7.68 -4.73 -13.40
N HIS A 233 -7.24 -5.42 -14.45
CA HIS A 233 -6.34 -6.57 -14.33
C HIS A 233 -5.24 -6.60 -15.40
N LEU A 234 -4.29 -7.50 -15.20
CA LEU A 234 -3.19 -7.78 -16.11
C LEU A 234 -3.57 -9.00 -16.97
N THR A 235 -3.37 -8.87 -18.28
CA THR A 235 -3.52 -9.96 -19.25
C THR A 235 -2.23 -10.17 -20.02
N VAL A 236 -1.96 -11.41 -20.40
CA VAL A 236 -0.79 -11.81 -21.17
C VAL A 236 -1.24 -12.51 -22.44
N ASP A 237 -0.83 -11.95 -23.57
CA ASP A 237 -1.00 -12.57 -24.88
C ASP A 237 0.07 -13.65 -25.08
N LYS A 238 -0.33 -14.91 -24.99
CA LYS A 238 0.58 -16.05 -25.11
C LYS A 238 1.18 -16.19 -26.51
N SER A 239 0.49 -15.72 -27.56
CA SER A 239 0.97 -15.78 -28.95
C SER A 239 2.17 -14.87 -29.18
N LYS A 240 2.23 -13.73 -28.48
CA LYS A 240 3.33 -12.76 -28.54
C LYS A 240 4.45 -13.02 -27.54
N CYS A 241 4.18 -13.89 -26.54
CA CYS A 241 5.12 -14.13 -25.46
C CYS A 241 6.24 -15.09 -25.86
N ILE A 242 7.48 -14.60 -25.82
CA ILE A 242 8.69 -15.39 -26.12
C ILE A 242 9.33 -16.02 -24.88
N ASN A 243 8.68 -16.01 -23.74
CA ASN A 243 9.12 -16.57 -22.46
C ASN A 243 10.52 -16.11 -21.97
N CYS A 244 10.95 -14.90 -22.31
CA CYS A 244 12.28 -14.36 -21.98
C CYS A 244 12.53 -14.04 -20.51
N GLY A 245 11.53 -14.15 -19.63
CA GLY A 245 11.63 -13.95 -18.17
C GLY A 245 11.86 -12.51 -17.67
N LYS A 246 12.08 -11.51 -18.56
CA LYS A 246 12.34 -10.11 -18.17
C LYS A 246 11.24 -9.51 -17.28
N CYS A 247 9.98 -9.86 -17.53
CA CYS A 247 8.82 -9.40 -16.75
C CYS A 247 8.82 -9.91 -15.30
N SER A 248 9.23 -11.15 -15.07
CA SER A 248 9.39 -11.73 -13.72
C SER A 248 10.59 -11.12 -12.98
N GLY A 249 11.70 -10.86 -13.69
CA GLY A 249 12.92 -10.26 -13.12
C GLY A 249 12.75 -8.82 -12.65
N CYS A 250 11.90 -8.02 -13.32
CA CYS A 250 11.65 -6.63 -12.96
C CYS A 250 10.54 -6.44 -11.91
N CYS A 251 9.82 -7.51 -11.52
CA CYS A 251 8.66 -7.41 -10.66
C CYS A 251 9.04 -7.05 -9.21
N PRO A 252 8.54 -5.93 -8.63
CA PRO A 252 8.83 -5.56 -7.24
C PRO A 252 8.13 -6.46 -6.22
N MET A 253 7.14 -7.25 -6.66
CA MET A 253 6.36 -8.16 -5.81
C MET A 253 6.75 -9.64 -6.01
N ASP A 254 7.83 -9.93 -6.74
CA ASP A 254 8.33 -11.28 -7.06
C ASP A 254 7.28 -12.21 -7.72
N VAL A 255 6.34 -11.61 -8.47
CA VAL A 255 5.30 -12.34 -9.21
C VAL A 255 5.79 -12.63 -10.62
N ASP A 256 5.52 -13.85 -11.10
CA ASP A 256 5.63 -14.20 -12.51
C ASP A 256 4.29 -13.87 -13.22
N PRO A 257 4.21 -12.80 -14.02
CA PRO A 257 2.96 -12.40 -14.65
C PRO A 257 2.50 -13.34 -15.76
N VAL A 258 3.41 -14.15 -16.33
CA VAL A 258 3.09 -15.13 -17.38
C VAL A 258 2.38 -16.34 -16.78
N LYS A 259 2.91 -16.85 -15.65
CA LYS A 259 2.32 -18.01 -14.95
C LYS A 259 1.08 -17.62 -14.14
N HIS A 260 1.10 -16.44 -13.52
CA HIS A 260 0.05 -15.99 -12.59
C HIS A 260 -0.40 -14.55 -12.88
N PRO A 261 -1.11 -14.29 -14.00
CA PRO A 261 -1.50 -12.92 -14.41
C PRO A 261 -2.47 -12.26 -13.42
N ARG A 262 -3.32 -13.03 -12.74
CA ARG A 262 -4.26 -12.56 -11.70
C ARG A 262 -3.76 -12.86 -10.27
N SER A 263 -2.43 -12.86 -10.07
CA SER A 263 -1.86 -13.12 -8.73
C SER A 263 -2.39 -12.14 -7.69
N ALA A 264 -2.70 -12.66 -6.49
CA ALA A 264 -3.06 -11.85 -5.32
C ALA A 264 -1.96 -10.84 -4.94
N GLU A 265 -0.71 -11.10 -5.28
CA GLU A 265 0.43 -10.22 -4.98
C GLU A 265 0.67 -9.12 -6.03
N CYS A 266 0.04 -9.19 -7.21
CA CYS A 266 0.29 -8.24 -8.29
C CYS A 266 -0.30 -6.85 -7.99
N ILE A 267 0.54 -5.83 -7.83
CA ILE A 267 0.14 -4.42 -7.62
C ILE A 267 -0.12 -3.65 -8.93
N ARG A 268 -0.08 -4.31 -10.06
CA ARG A 268 -0.37 -3.75 -11.41
C ARG A 268 0.39 -2.49 -11.74
N CYS A 269 1.62 -2.37 -11.24
CA CYS A 269 2.48 -1.19 -11.40
C CYS A 269 2.94 -0.90 -12.83
N GLY A 270 2.76 -1.84 -13.75
CA GLY A 270 3.12 -1.68 -15.16
C GLY A 270 4.60 -1.89 -15.51
N ALA A 271 5.46 -2.24 -14.54
CA ALA A 271 6.88 -2.49 -14.81
C ALA A 271 7.09 -3.61 -15.83
N CYS A 272 6.35 -4.72 -15.68
CA CYS A 272 6.42 -5.86 -16.62
C CYS A 272 5.92 -5.49 -18.04
N LYS A 273 4.91 -4.61 -18.14
CA LYS A 273 4.44 -4.09 -19.44
C LYS A 273 5.52 -3.26 -20.11
N ALA A 274 6.20 -2.39 -19.37
CA ALA A 274 7.22 -1.49 -19.91
C ALA A 274 8.48 -2.22 -20.38
N VAL A 275 8.85 -3.34 -19.72
CA VAL A 275 10.08 -4.11 -20.05
C VAL A 275 9.83 -5.17 -21.12
N CYS A 276 8.58 -5.43 -21.52
CA CYS A 276 8.24 -6.48 -22.46
C CYS A 276 8.59 -6.06 -23.91
N PRO A 277 9.59 -6.70 -24.58
CA PRO A 277 10.03 -6.30 -25.91
C PRO A 277 8.98 -6.56 -27.00
N LYS A 278 8.10 -7.54 -26.79
CA LYS A 278 7.05 -7.93 -27.73
C LYS A 278 5.67 -7.34 -27.40
N GLY A 279 5.55 -6.50 -26.35
CA GLY A 279 4.28 -5.91 -25.96
C GLY A 279 3.19 -6.93 -25.57
N ALA A 280 3.59 -8.15 -25.16
CA ALA A 280 2.67 -9.23 -24.81
C ALA A 280 1.85 -8.98 -23.56
N ILE A 281 2.15 -7.95 -22.76
CA ILE A 281 1.50 -7.67 -21.48
C ILE A 281 0.65 -6.42 -21.59
N THR A 282 -0.64 -6.55 -21.30
CA THR A 282 -1.58 -5.43 -21.20
C THR A 282 -2.13 -5.31 -19.78
N ILE A 283 -2.47 -4.10 -19.37
CA ILE A 283 -3.10 -3.82 -18.07
C ILE A 283 -4.22 -2.82 -18.32
N GLY A 284 -5.42 -3.15 -17.89
CA GLY A 284 -6.60 -2.32 -18.14
C GLY A 284 -7.88 -2.94 -17.61
N PHE A 285 -8.99 -2.28 -17.93
CA PHE A 285 -10.34 -2.78 -17.71
C PHE A 285 -10.76 -3.68 -18.89
N GLY A 286 -11.37 -4.83 -18.59
CA GLY A 286 -11.83 -5.79 -19.58
C GLY A 286 -10.74 -6.73 -20.12
N ASP A 287 -11.16 -7.81 -20.74
CA ASP A 287 -10.28 -8.76 -21.39
C ASP A 287 -9.64 -8.07 -22.60
N GLY A 288 -8.30 -7.95 -22.57
CA GLY A 288 -7.50 -7.28 -23.60
C GLY A 288 -7.51 -7.93 -24.99
N LYS A 289 -8.64 -8.49 -25.39
CA LYS A 289 -8.92 -8.80 -26.78
C LYS A 289 -9.12 -7.49 -27.53
N LYS A 290 -8.02 -6.79 -27.86
CA LYS A 290 -8.06 -5.87 -28.99
C LYS A 290 -8.47 -6.70 -30.19
N LYS A 291 -9.64 -6.37 -30.75
CA LYS A 291 -10.07 -6.75 -32.07
C LYS A 291 -8.85 -6.66 -32.99
N ALA A 292 -8.42 -7.80 -33.56
CA ALA A 292 -7.67 -7.79 -34.79
C ALA A 292 -8.60 -7.19 -35.83
N SER A 293 -8.38 -5.95 -36.19
CA SER A 293 -8.86 -5.34 -37.43
C SER A 293 -7.69 -5.18 -38.34
#